data_17d94bf9ff121f4545240cc68dabc284
#
_entry.id   17d94bf9ff121f4545240cc68dabc284
#
_cell.length_a   1.000
_cell.length_b   1.000
_cell.length_c   1.000
_cell.angle_alpha   90.00
_cell.angle_beta   90.00
_cell.angle_gamma   90.00
#
_symmetry.space_group_name_H-M   'P 1'
#
loop_
_entity.id
_entity.type
_entity.pdbx_description
1 polymer ?
#
loop_
_entity_poly.entity_id
_entity_poly.type
_entity_poly.pdbx_seq_one_letter_code
_entity_poly.pdbx_strand_id
1 'polypeptide(L)'
;LEYTNEKNFKINLTNGKEKIITQNFLHGIIKPRYEEILEIIRDKLQDNLVTKIGVNNIVLTGGASQIPGLINFASKIFNRKTRLSRPQTEFNFLNKPEFSTCVGLIKMKSDLDLKKIIKSVSNNKVFNLMESFDNWVKESFM
;
A
#
# COMPACT_ATOMS: atom_id res chain seq x y z
N LEU A 1 -11.93 4.72 -12.75
CA LEU A 1 -11.35 6.07 -12.81
C LEU A 1 -11.88 6.75 -14.07
N GLU A 2 -13.07 7.33 -14.00
CA GLU A 2 -13.65 8.15 -15.06
C GLU A 2 -13.70 9.59 -14.54
N TYR A 3 -12.96 10.48 -15.17
CA TYR A 3 -13.03 11.92 -14.93
C TYR A 3 -13.54 12.61 -16.19
N THR A 4 -14.61 13.35 -16.03
CA THR A 4 -15.29 14.06 -17.14
C THR A 4 -14.86 15.52 -17.31
N ASN A 5 -13.96 16.05 -16.46
CA ASN A 5 -13.47 17.42 -16.55
C ASN A 5 -11.99 17.47 -16.91
N GLU A 6 -11.66 18.14 -18.02
CA GLU A 6 -10.30 18.43 -18.43
C GLU A 6 -9.67 19.49 -17.52
N LYS A 7 -9.01 19.03 -16.44
CA LYS A 7 -8.18 19.91 -15.64
C LYS A 7 -6.75 19.93 -16.18
N ASN A 8 -6.21 21.12 -16.34
CA ASN A 8 -4.84 21.36 -16.73
C ASN A 8 -4.01 21.69 -15.48
N PHE A 9 -2.86 21.04 -15.34
CA PHE A 9 -1.90 21.27 -14.26
C PHE A 9 -0.64 21.90 -14.83
N LYS A 10 -0.19 23.01 -14.25
CA LYS A 10 1.11 23.59 -14.54
C LYS A 10 2.16 22.93 -13.64
N ILE A 11 3.19 22.39 -14.23
CA ILE A 11 4.37 21.86 -13.51
C ILE A 11 5.62 22.62 -13.91
N ASN A 12 6.43 22.96 -12.93
CA ASN A 12 7.74 23.57 -13.13
C ASN A 12 8.76 22.44 -13.32
N LEU A 13 9.43 22.44 -14.47
CA LEU A 13 10.52 21.52 -14.75
C LEU A 13 11.80 22.01 -14.07
N THR A 14 12.73 21.10 -13.83
CA THR A 14 14.05 21.38 -13.23
C THR A 14 14.88 22.40 -14.00
N ASN A 15 14.57 22.63 -15.28
CA ASN A 15 15.20 23.63 -16.13
C ASN A 15 14.50 25.00 -16.10
N GLY A 16 13.58 25.22 -15.16
CA GLY A 16 12.83 26.48 -15.01
C GLY A 16 11.72 26.70 -16.04
N LYS A 17 11.45 25.75 -16.94
CA LYS A 17 10.34 25.83 -17.90
C LYS A 17 9.06 25.30 -17.28
N GLU A 18 7.95 26.00 -17.55
CA GLU A 18 6.61 25.51 -17.23
C GLU A 18 6.11 24.55 -18.32
N LYS A 19 5.52 23.44 -17.90
CA LYS A 19 4.81 22.52 -18.79
C LYS A 19 3.38 22.33 -18.30
N ILE A 20 2.44 22.41 -19.24
CA ILE A 20 1.04 22.12 -18.96
C ILE A 20 0.81 20.64 -19.22
N ILE A 21 0.24 19.95 -18.23
CA ILE A 21 -0.11 18.53 -18.30
C ILE A 21 -1.61 18.43 -18.10
N THR A 22 -2.28 17.71 -18.98
CA THR A 22 -3.71 17.42 -18.84
C THR A 22 -3.97 16.30 -17.86
N GLN A 23 -5.12 16.32 -17.22
CA GLN A 23 -5.55 15.23 -16.33
C GLN A 23 -5.59 13.89 -17.06
N ASN A 24 -6.03 13.87 -18.32
CA ASN A 24 -6.09 12.66 -19.14
C ASN A 24 -4.69 12.07 -19.39
N PHE A 25 -3.69 12.90 -19.61
CA PHE A 25 -2.30 12.44 -19.75
C PHE A 25 -1.80 11.76 -18.47
N LEU A 26 -2.00 12.38 -17.30
CA LEU A 26 -1.65 11.78 -16.01
C LEU A 26 -2.39 10.48 -15.76
N HIS A 27 -3.68 10.44 -16.06
CA HIS A 27 -4.50 9.27 -15.92
C HIS A 27 -4.03 8.11 -16.82
N GLY A 28 -3.61 8.41 -18.06
CA GLY A 28 -3.04 7.43 -18.99
C GLY A 28 -1.73 6.79 -18.49
N ILE A 29 -0.98 7.48 -17.61
CA ILE A 29 0.24 6.95 -17.01
C ILE A 29 -0.08 6.19 -15.70
N ILE A 30 -0.90 6.78 -14.84
CA ILE A 30 -1.15 6.28 -13.48
C ILE A 30 -2.01 5.01 -13.49
N LYS A 31 -3.09 5.00 -14.29
CA LYS A 31 -4.04 3.89 -14.32
C LYS A 31 -3.39 2.55 -14.69
N PRO A 32 -2.60 2.43 -15.79
CA PRO A 32 -1.95 1.17 -16.13
C PRO A 32 -0.99 0.67 -15.04
N ARG A 33 -0.30 1.58 -14.37
CA ARG A 33 0.62 1.20 -13.27
C ARG A 33 -0.12 0.63 -12.07
N TYR A 34 -1.26 1.21 -11.70
CA TYR A 34 -2.10 0.62 -10.65
C TYR A 34 -2.71 -0.71 -11.07
N GLU A 35 -3.11 -0.84 -12.33
CA GLU A 35 -3.64 -2.09 -12.90
C GLU A 35 -2.60 -3.21 -12.76
N GLU A 36 -1.40 -2.98 -13.26
CA GLU A 36 -0.27 -3.92 -13.17
C GLU A 36 0.02 -4.34 -11.72
N ILE A 37 0.12 -3.38 -10.80
CA ILE A 37 0.39 -3.66 -9.38
C ILE A 37 -0.72 -4.54 -8.78
N LEU A 38 -1.98 -4.19 -9.02
CA LEU A 38 -3.11 -4.92 -8.46
C LEU A 38 -3.24 -6.32 -9.07
N GLU A 39 -2.92 -6.49 -10.36
CA GLU A 39 -2.90 -7.79 -11.02
C GLU A 39 -1.79 -8.70 -10.47
N ILE A 40 -0.58 -8.18 -10.31
CA ILE A 40 0.52 -8.92 -9.67
C ILE A 40 0.14 -9.38 -8.27
N ILE A 41 -0.52 -8.51 -7.48
CA ILE A 41 -0.99 -8.85 -6.14
C ILE A 41 -2.08 -9.93 -6.22
N ARG A 42 -3.06 -9.78 -7.14
CA ARG A 42 -4.12 -10.77 -7.34
C ARG A 42 -3.54 -12.15 -7.63
N ASP A 43 -2.60 -12.23 -8.56
CA ASP A 43 -2.01 -13.49 -9.00
C ASP A 43 -1.23 -14.16 -7.85
N LYS A 44 -0.43 -13.38 -7.11
CA LYS A 44 0.25 -13.88 -5.90
C LYS A 44 -0.70 -14.33 -4.79
N LEU A 45 -1.88 -13.71 -4.68
CA LEU A 45 -2.88 -14.10 -3.70
C LEU A 45 -3.62 -15.38 -4.12
N GLN A 46 -3.81 -15.60 -5.42
CA GLN A 46 -4.43 -16.84 -5.93
C GLN A 46 -3.55 -18.07 -5.68
N ASP A 47 -2.24 -17.93 -5.78
CA ASP A 47 -1.26 -19.01 -5.55
C ASP A 47 -1.14 -19.40 -4.07
N ASN A 48 -1.49 -18.49 -3.14
CA ASN A 48 -1.23 -18.65 -1.72
C ASN A 48 -2.49 -18.68 -0.89
N LEU A 49 -3.03 -19.56 -0.29
CA LEU A 49 -3.96 -19.59 0.88
C LEU A 49 -5.32 -18.88 0.74
N VAL A 50 -5.47 -17.84 -0.09
CA VAL A 50 -6.71 -17.04 -0.16
C VAL A 50 -7.89 -17.85 -0.68
N THR A 51 -7.64 -18.82 -1.55
CA THR A 51 -8.63 -19.77 -2.03
C THR A 51 -9.05 -20.79 -0.98
N LYS A 52 -8.16 -21.11 -0.03
CA LYS A 52 -8.41 -22.09 1.03
C LYS A 52 -9.18 -21.52 2.24
N ILE A 53 -9.10 -20.20 2.48
CA ILE A 53 -9.63 -19.56 3.70
C ILE A 53 -10.98 -18.87 3.45
N GLY A 54 -11.47 -18.83 2.20
CA GLY A 54 -12.76 -18.18 1.90
C GLY A 54 -12.77 -16.66 2.14
N VAL A 55 -11.61 -15.99 1.99
CA VAL A 55 -11.51 -14.53 2.17
C VAL A 55 -12.32 -13.81 1.09
N ASN A 56 -13.43 -13.19 1.48
CA ASN A 56 -14.34 -12.51 0.57
C ASN A 56 -14.09 -11.01 0.43
N ASN A 57 -13.31 -10.40 1.32
CA ASN A 57 -13.12 -8.96 1.38
C ASN A 57 -11.66 -8.58 1.29
N ILE A 58 -11.37 -7.50 0.54
CA ILE A 58 -10.04 -6.89 0.45
C ILE A 58 -10.06 -5.55 1.16
N VAL A 59 -9.00 -5.26 1.89
CA VAL A 59 -8.82 -4.00 2.59
C VAL A 59 -7.58 -3.31 2.04
N LEU A 60 -7.76 -2.11 1.51
CA LEU A 60 -6.68 -1.24 1.09
C LEU A 60 -6.38 -0.22 2.19
N THR A 61 -5.11 0.10 2.38
CA THR A 61 -4.65 1.14 3.30
C THR A 61 -3.34 1.75 2.80
N GLY A 62 -2.86 2.79 3.48
CA GLY A 62 -1.70 3.55 3.04
C GLY A 62 -2.07 4.79 2.23
N GLY A 63 -1.15 5.73 2.07
CA GLY A 63 -1.40 7.00 1.39
C GLY A 63 -1.89 6.85 -0.04
N ALA A 64 -1.26 5.98 -0.81
CA ALA A 64 -1.60 5.74 -2.21
C ALA A 64 -2.99 5.11 -2.41
N SER A 65 -3.57 4.48 -1.38
CA SER A 65 -4.91 3.89 -1.45
C SER A 65 -6.04 4.93 -1.47
N GLN A 66 -5.72 6.20 -1.22
CA GLN A 66 -6.68 7.30 -1.19
C GLN A 66 -6.99 7.90 -2.57
N ILE A 67 -6.37 7.41 -3.63
CA ILE A 67 -6.66 7.89 -4.99
C ILE A 67 -8.15 7.66 -5.31
N PRO A 68 -8.86 8.72 -5.75
CA PRO A 68 -10.26 8.63 -6.10
C PRO A 68 -10.54 7.52 -7.12
N GLY A 69 -11.53 6.68 -6.86
CA GLY A 69 -11.93 5.58 -7.74
C GLY A 69 -11.08 4.31 -7.60
N LEU A 70 -9.97 4.31 -6.85
CA LEU A 70 -9.11 3.14 -6.70
C LEU A 70 -9.84 1.95 -6.04
N ILE A 71 -10.72 2.19 -5.09
CA ILE A 71 -11.49 1.13 -4.41
C ILE A 71 -12.35 0.35 -5.42
N ASN A 72 -13.10 1.06 -6.26
CA ASN A 72 -13.94 0.44 -7.28
C ASN A 72 -13.10 -0.27 -8.34
N PHE A 73 -11.95 0.31 -8.70
CA PHE A 73 -11.03 -0.28 -9.64
C PHE A 73 -10.42 -1.58 -9.10
N ALA A 74 -9.95 -1.57 -7.87
CA ALA A 74 -9.44 -2.74 -7.18
C ALA A 74 -10.52 -3.84 -7.02
N SER A 75 -11.76 -3.46 -6.67
CA SER A 75 -12.87 -4.42 -6.59
C SER A 75 -13.11 -5.17 -7.91
N LYS A 76 -12.96 -4.49 -9.04
CA LYS A 76 -13.09 -5.11 -10.37
C LYS A 76 -11.95 -6.09 -10.64
N ILE A 77 -10.69 -5.69 -10.37
CA ILE A 77 -9.51 -6.54 -10.64
C ILE A 77 -9.51 -7.79 -9.75
N PHE A 78 -9.80 -7.62 -8.48
CA PHE A 78 -9.83 -8.74 -7.52
C PHE A 78 -11.11 -9.59 -7.62
N ASN A 79 -12.15 -9.08 -8.30
CA ASN A 79 -13.50 -9.66 -8.28
C ASN A 79 -14.00 -9.91 -6.86
N ARG A 80 -13.74 -8.96 -5.96
CA ARG A 80 -14.04 -9.05 -4.52
C ARG A 80 -14.39 -7.68 -3.97
N LYS A 81 -15.21 -7.67 -2.91
CA LYS A 81 -15.54 -6.43 -2.20
C LYS A 81 -14.28 -5.82 -1.60
N THR A 82 -13.97 -4.61 -2.00
CA THR A 82 -12.81 -3.86 -1.53
C THR A 82 -13.25 -2.64 -0.73
N ARG A 83 -12.57 -2.35 0.37
CA ARG A 83 -12.81 -1.15 1.17
C ARG A 83 -11.51 -0.47 1.55
N LEU A 84 -11.57 0.82 1.78
CA LEU A 84 -10.49 1.58 2.40
C LEU A 84 -10.53 1.38 3.92
N SER A 85 -9.37 1.26 4.55
CA SER A 85 -9.22 1.24 5.99
C SER A 85 -8.20 2.26 6.46
N ARG A 86 -8.35 2.65 7.69
CA ARG A 86 -7.46 3.58 8.41
C ARG A 86 -7.22 3.04 9.82
N PRO A 87 -6.09 3.37 10.44
CA PRO A 87 -5.85 3.02 11.84
C PRO A 87 -6.89 3.69 12.74
N GLN A 88 -7.17 3.07 13.85
CA GLN A 88 -7.98 3.65 14.92
C GLN A 88 -7.08 3.88 16.13
N THR A 89 -6.88 5.14 16.47
CA THR A 89 -6.07 5.59 17.58
C THR A 89 -6.81 6.69 18.34
N GLU A 90 -6.37 6.98 19.56
CA GLU A 90 -6.88 8.10 20.36
C GLU A 90 -6.52 9.46 19.73
N PHE A 91 -5.48 9.49 18.90
CA PHE A 91 -5.01 10.70 18.22
C PHE A 91 -5.68 10.83 16.84
N ASN A 92 -6.65 11.70 16.71
CA ASN A 92 -7.43 11.88 15.47
C ASN A 92 -6.57 12.16 14.23
N PHE A 93 -5.44 12.86 14.37
CA PHE A 93 -4.56 13.17 13.24
C PHE A 93 -3.86 11.93 12.67
N LEU A 94 -3.71 10.85 13.46
CA LEU A 94 -3.16 9.57 12.99
C LEU A 94 -4.21 8.65 12.36
N ASN A 95 -5.50 8.96 12.46
CA ASN A 95 -6.58 8.15 11.93
C ASN A 95 -6.78 8.35 10.42
N LYS A 96 -5.67 8.34 9.68
CA LYS A 96 -5.65 8.45 8.22
C LYS A 96 -4.91 7.24 7.62
N PRO A 97 -5.28 6.79 6.41
CA PRO A 97 -4.65 5.63 5.77
C PRO A 97 -3.14 5.74 5.65
N GLU A 98 -2.60 6.93 5.40
CA GLU A 98 -1.16 7.17 5.26
C GLU A 98 -0.33 6.80 6.51
N PHE A 99 -0.94 6.84 7.70
CA PHE A 99 -0.26 6.52 8.96
C PHE A 99 -0.38 5.05 9.37
N SER A 100 -1.03 4.20 8.56
CA SER A 100 -1.28 2.80 8.94
C SER A 100 -0.01 2.03 9.31
N THR A 101 1.06 2.20 8.54
CA THR A 101 2.35 1.55 8.81
C THR A 101 2.97 2.06 10.10
N CYS A 102 3.02 3.38 10.30
CA CYS A 102 3.60 3.99 11.50
C CYS A 102 2.85 3.57 12.77
N VAL A 103 1.52 3.60 12.73
CA VAL A 103 0.68 3.17 13.85
C VAL A 103 0.86 1.67 14.11
N GLY A 104 0.96 0.86 13.06
CA GLY A 104 1.23 -0.57 13.19
C GLY A 104 2.56 -0.85 13.89
N LEU A 105 3.63 -0.16 13.50
CA LEU A 105 4.96 -0.29 14.13
C LEU A 105 4.95 0.15 15.60
N ILE A 106 4.27 1.26 15.92
CA ILE A 106 4.14 1.73 17.30
C ILE A 106 3.40 0.71 18.16
N LYS A 107 2.27 0.17 17.65
CA LYS A 107 1.51 -0.87 18.34
C LYS A 107 2.33 -2.14 18.55
N MET A 108 3.07 -2.58 17.55
CA MET A 108 3.97 -3.73 17.68
C MET A 108 5.02 -3.52 18.78
N LYS A 109 5.56 -2.32 18.92
CA LYS A 109 6.56 -2.01 19.96
C LYS A 109 5.94 -1.91 21.35
N SER A 110 4.69 -1.42 21.47
CA SER A 110 3.99 -1.27 22.73
C SER A 110 3.46 -2.59 23.31
N ASP A 111 3.19 -3.57 22.46
CA ASP A 111 2.78 -4.91 22.90
C ASP A 111 3.97 -5.67 23.48
N LEU A 112 4.04 -5.72 24.82
CA LEU A 112 5.08 -6.44 25.59
C LEU A 112 5.15 -7.94 25.29
N ASP A 113 4.24 -8.49 24.51
CA ASP A 113 4.29 -9.84 23.95
C ASP A 113 5.24 -10.00 22.75
N LEU A 114 5.89 -8.92 22.29
CA LEU A 114 6.93 -8.99 21.26
C LEU A 114 8.02 -10.01 21.62
N LYS A 115 8.38 -10.16 22.89
CA LYS A 115 9.34 -11.19 23.32
C LYS A 115 8.84 -12.61 23.09
N LYS A 116 7.54 -12.86 23.22
CA LYS A 116 6.94 -14.17 22.92
C LYS A 116 6.82 -14.41 21.42
N ILE A 117 6.44 -13.37 20.67
CA ILE A 117 6.37 -13.42 19.19
C ILE A 117 7.77 -13.61 18.60
N ILE A 118 8.77 -12.86 19.05
CA ILE A 118 10.18 -13.02 18.62
C ILE A 118 10.67 -14.43 18.95
N LYS A 119 10.35 -14.98 20.12
CA LYS A 119 10.75 -16.33 20.50
C LYS A 119 10.05 -17.44 19.69
N SER A 120 8.79 -17.20 19.27
CA SER A 120 8.05 -18.12 18.40
C SER A 120 8.45 -17.98 16.91
N VAL A 121 8.88 -16.81 16.48
CA VAL A 121 9.33 -16.51 15.11
C VAL A 121 10.82 -16.85 14.90
N SER A 122 11.62 -16.90 15.99
CA SER A 122 13.04 -17.29 15.91
C SER A 122 13.27 -18.69 15.31
N ASN A 123 12.24 -19.50 15.27
CA ASN A 123 12.23 -20.81 14.60
C ASN A 123 11.71 -20.78 13.15
N ASN A 124 11.36 -19.63 12.60
CA ASN A 124 10.75 -19.52 11.26
C ASN A 124 11.64 -18.73 10.29
N LYS A 125 11.67 -19.18 9.03
CA LYS A 125 12.36 -18.53 7.87
C LYS A 125 12.17 -17.02 7.73
N VAL A 126 11.11 -16.46 8.33
CA VAL A 126 10.79 -15.01 8.30
C VAL A 126 11.78 -14.19 9.13
N PHE A 127 12.28 -14.72 10.25
CA PHE A 127 13.27 -14.02 11.08
C PHE A 127 14.61 -13.86 10.34
N ASN A 128 15.04 -14.91 9.64
CA ASN A 128 16.26 -14.85 8.82
C ASN A 128 16.15 -13.86 7.66
N LEU A 129 14.94 -13.67 7.13
CA LEU A 129 14.67 -12.65 6.09
C LEU A 129 14.73 -11.21 6.66
N MET A 130 14.22 -10.99 7.86
CA MET A 130 14.30 -9.67 8.51
C MET A 130 15.73 -9.33 8.92
N GLU A 131 16.50 -10.30 9.41
CA GLU A 131 17.92 -10.14 9.75
C GLU A 131 18.78 -9.89 8.50
N SER A 132 18.49 -10.59 7.41
CA SER A 132 19.12 -10.33 6.10
C SER A 132 18.77 -8.96 5.56
N PHE A 133 17.56 -8.48 5.77
CA PHE A 133 17.14 -7.13 5.36
C PHE A 133 17.82 -6.05 6.21
N ASP A 134 17.92 -6.24 7.53
CA ASP A 134 18.61 -5.33 8.44
C ASP A 134 20.12 -5.23 8.11
N ASN A 135 20.75 -6.35 7.81
CA ASN A 135 22.13 -6.40 7.36
C ASN A 135 22.33 -5.73 6.01
N TRP A 136 21.44 -5.97 5.05
CA TRP A 136 21.48 -5.31 3.75
C TRP A 136 21.33 -3.79 3.86
N VAL A 137 20.43 -3.31 4.71
CA VAL A 137 20.26 -1.86 4.97
C VAL A 137 21.54 -1.27 5.58
N LYS A 138 22.17 -1.95 6.55
CA LYS A 138 23.43 -1.51 7.16
C LYS A 138 24.57 -1.45 6.15
N GLU A 139 24.69 -2.45 5.26
CA GLU A 139 25.72 -2.48 4.23
C GLU A 139 25.50 -1.47 3.10
N SER A 140 24.24 -1.10 2.82
CA SER A 140 23.91 -0.18 1.74
C SER A 140 23.97 1.30 2.13
N PHE A 141 23.94 1.62 3.44
CA PHE A 141 23.86 3.00 3.95
C PHE A 141 24.96 3.38 4.95
N MET A 142 25.94 2.51 5.18
CA MET A 142 27.21 2.82 5.84
C MET A 142 28.37 2.68 4.88
#